data_c9d4a13dc82b8c00d0609549c7009880
#
_entry.id   c9d4a13dc82b8c00d0609549c7009880
#
_cell.length_a   1.000
_cell.length_b   1.000
_cell.length_c   1.000
_cell.angle_alpha   90.00
_cell.angle_beta   90.00
_cell.angle_gamma   90.00
#
_symmetry.space_group_name_H-M   'P 1'
#
loop_
_entity.id
_entity.type
_entity.pdbx_description
1 polymer ?
#
loop_
_entity_poly.entity_id
_entity_poly.type
_entity_poly.pdbx_seq_one_letter_code
_entity_poly.pdbx_strand_id
1 'polypeptide(L)'
;MRVDYLKKLGPGLLFAGAAIGVSHLVQSTRAGADYGWGLLWALIIVNLFKYPFFQYGPRFALATKKSLLEGYFKMGKIYLWIYFIINIATMFTIQSAVTIVTASLASKVFGITPDLIIWSLIVTSICFSILLIGKYNLLDRIIKWIILALTLSSITAFLIAFTNNTSSLSFTQILPEGNKLIFLIAFMGWMPAPLDISIWHSLWTIEKNKNSNKLNTKEGIDDFNIGYLTTVVLGICFMGLGALVMFNSNLEFSNKGGAFADQLINLYTSTLGEHFYIFITVAALTTMFSTTLTTLDASPRAMEKTSQLLFPKNKSFNYLFWIIILSIGTSSIFIFLLSEMGKLVEIATVLSFITAPFYAFLNYRLVISNQMPEKFKPNKFMRILSVSGIIFLLSFTIGYLIKI
;
A
#
# COMPACT_ATOMS: atom_id res chain seq x y z
N MET A 1 -4.52 -8.92 -26.38
CA MET A 1 -3.37 -9.08 -25.45
C MET A 1 -3.09 -10.59 -25.37
N ARG A 2 -1.88 -11.03 -25.74
CA ARG A 2 -1.59 -12.49 -25.83
C ARG A 2 -1.64 -13.10 -24.44
N VAL A 3 -2.26 -14.27 -24.30
CA VAL A 3 -2.39 -15.04 -23.04
C VAL A 3 -1.03 -15.25 -22.33
N ASP A 4 0.05 -15.32 -23.11
CA ASP A 4 1.42 -15.44 -22.60
C ASP A 4 1.91 -14.18 -21.84
N TYR A 5 1.35 -12.99 -22.11
CA TYR A 5 1.70 -11.77 -21.41
C TYR A 5 1.13 -11.77 -19.99
N LEU A 6 -0.11 -12.24 -19.80
CA LEU A 6 -0.75 -12.36 -18.50
C LEU A 6 0.00 -13.32 -17.55
N LYS A 7 0.63 -14.37 -18.10
CA LYS A 7 1.46 -15.31 -17.32
C LYS A 7 2.76 -14.66 -16.81
N LYS A 8 3.24 -13.61 -17.49
CA LYS A 8 4.44 -12.87 -17.08
C LYS A 8 4.17 -11.83 -16.00
N LEU A 9 2.93 -11.34 -15.88
CA LEU A 9 2.55 -10.42 -14.79
C LEU A 9 2.69 -11.13 -13.45
N GLY A 10 3.24 -10.44 -12.46
CA GLY A 10 3.44 -11.00 -11.13
C GLY A 10 3.80 -9.94 -10.09
N PRO A 11 5.09 -9.58 -9.93
CA PRO A 11 5.52 -8.64 -8.90
C PRO A 11 4.84 -7.28 -8.95
N GLY A 12 4.49 -6.77 -10.16
CA GLY A 12 3.74 -5.53 -10.32
C GLY A 12 2.29 -5.64 -9.85
N LEU A 13 1.64 -6.80 -10.05
CA LEU A 13 0.31 -7.04 -9.49
C LEU A 13 0.36 -7.31 -7.98
N LEU A 14 1.43 -7.92 -7.46
CA LEU A 14 1.65 -8.01 -6.01
C LEU A 14 1.84 -6.62 -5.40
N PHE A 15 2.59 -5.74 -6.08
CA PHE A 15 2.71 -4.34 -5.70
C PHE A 15 1.32 -3.68 -5.63
N ALA A 16 0.49 -3.83 -6.67
CA ALA A 16 -0.88 -3.31 -6.67
C ALA A 16 -1.71 -3.90 -5.52
N GLY A 17 -1.60 -5.21 -5.25
CA GLY A 17 -2.30 -5.90 -4.15
C GLY A 17 -1.90 -5.39 -2.76
N ALA A 18 -0.63 -5.04 -2.57
CA ALA A 18 -0.16 -4.44 -1.33
C ALA A 18 -0.55 -2.96 -1.21
N ALA A 19 -0.57 -2.24 -2.33
CA ALA A 19 -0.87 -0.81 -2.39
C ALA A 19 -2.36 -0.52 -2.29
N ILE A 20 -3.21 -1.30 -3.00
CA ILE A 20 -4.66 -1.10 -3.03
C ILE A 20 -5.29 -1.75 -1.79
N GLY A 21 -5.43 -0.97 -0.76
CA GLY A 21 -5.99 -1.37 0.53
C GLY A 21 -6.53 -0.14 1.25
N VAL A 22 -6.08 0.11 2.47
CA VAL A 22 -6.48 1.26 3.29
C VAL A 22 -6.24 2.59 2.57
N SER A 23 -5.15 2.73 1.80
CA SER A 23 -4.84 3.93 1.02
C SER A 23 -5.96 4.31 0.04
N HIS A 24 -6.58 3.34 -0.58
CA HIS A 24 -7.62 3.52 -1.59
C HIS A 24 -9.02 3.49 -0.97
N LEU A 25 -9.38 2.37 -0.33
CA LEU A 25 -10.71 2.21 0.24
C LEU A 25 -11.03 3.19 1.38
N VAL A 26 -10.02 3.56 2.19
CA VAL A 26 -10.24 4.47 3.32
C VAL A 26 -9.81 5.88 2.96
N GLN A 27 -8.53 6.10 2.68
CA GLN A 27 -7.97 7.44 2.57
C GLN A 27 -8.43 8.19 1.31
N SER A 28 -8.45 7.54 0.12
CA SER A 28 -8.92 8.21 -1.10
C SER A 28 -10.42 8.48 -1.05
N THR A 29 -11.23 7.52 -0.58
CA THR A 29 -12.67 7.72 -0.46
C THR A 29 -12.99 8.83 0.54
N ARG A 30 -12.30 8.86 1.69
CA ARG A 30 -12.43 9.93 2.68
C ARG A 30 -11.99 11.29 2.12
N ALA A 31 -10.90 11.34 1.35
CA ALA A 31 -10.48 12.58 0.68
C ALA A 31 -11.58 13.12 -0.23
N GLY A 32 -12.26 12.24 -0.98
CA GLY A 32 -13.41 12.60 -1.79
C GLY A 32 -14.61 13.04 -0.97
N ALA A 33 -14.96 12.32 0.09
CA ALA A 33 -16.11 12.61 0.95
C ALA A 33 -15.96 13.94 1.70
N ASP A 34 -14.75 14.24 2.22
CA ASP A 34 -14.49 15.41 3.07
C ASP A 34 -14.16 16.66 2.24
N TYR A 35 -13.56 16.51 1.04
CA TYR A 35 -13.02 17.62 0.24
C TYR A 35 -13.49 17.63 -1.21
N GLY A 36 -14.39 16.75 -1.63
CA GLY A 36 -14.76 16.60 -3.03
C GLY A 36 -13.54 16.30 -3.90
N TRP A 37 -13.35 17.08 -4.97
CA TRP A 37 -12.16 17.02 -5.83
C TRP A 37 -11.01 17.91 -5.35
N GLY A 38 -11.14 18.54 -4.19
CA GLY A 38 -10.18 19.53 -3.68
C GLY A 38 -8.79 18.97 -3.39
N LEU A 39 -8.63 17.64 -3.15
CA LEU A 39 -7.34 17.00 -2.94
C LEU A 39 -6.84 16.19 -4.16
N LEU A 40 -7.45 16.36 -5.34
CA LEU A 40 -7.00 15.68 -6.56
C LEU A 40 -5.55 16.02 -6.91
N TRP A 41 -5.13 17.27 -6.68
CA TRP A 41 -3.74 17.70 -6.86
C TRP A 41 -2.77 16.88 -6.01
N ALA A 42 -3.12 16.63 -4.75
CA ALA A 42 -2.27 15.88 -3.83
C ALA A 42 -2.13 14.41 -4.28
N LEU A 43 -3.23 13.80 -4.73
CA LEU A 43 -3.22 12.46 -5.31
C LEU A 43 -2.29 12.39 -6.52
N ILE A 44 -2.46 13.31 -7.48
CA ILE A 44 -1.66 13.31 -8.72
C ILE A 44 -0.18 13.56 -8.42
N ILE A 45 0.12 14.60 -7.63
CA ILE A 45 1.51 15.00 -7.33
C ILE A 45 2.25 13.94 -6.53
N VAL A 46 1.63 13.36 -5.51
CA VAL A 46 2.31 12.34 -4.69
C VAL A 46 2.57 11.07 -5.49
N ASN A 47 1.64 10.66 -6.36
CA ASN A 47 1.86 9.53 -7.26
C ASN A 47 2.99 9.83 -8.26
N LEU A 48 3.01 11.01 -8.86
CA LEU A 48 4.05 11.42 -9.79
C LEU A 48 5.44 11.39 -9.13
N PHE A 49 5.58 11.99 -7.94
CA PHE A 49 6.86 12.12 -7.27
C PHE A 49 7.34 10.82 -6.59
N LYS A 50 6.44 9.92 -6.18
CA LYS A 50 6.83 8.62 -5.65
C LYS A 50 7.13 7.58 -6.73
N TYR A 51 6.62 7.76 -7.96
CA TYR A 51 6.80 6.81 -9.06
C TYR A 51 8.24 6.32 -9.27
N PRO A 52 9.27 7.21 -9.35
CA PRO A 52 10.63 6.75 -9.57
C PRO A 52 11.11 5.77 -8.49
N PHE A 53 10.82 6.08 -7.24
CA PHE A 53 11.32 5.33 -6.10
C PHE A 53 10.71 3.93 -6.02
N PHE A 54 9.44 3.77 -6.38
CA PHE A 54 8.82 2.46 -6.51
C PHE A 54 9.40 1.67 -7.67
N GLN A 55 9.61 2.31 -8.83
CA GLN A 55 10.18 1.66 -10.01
C GLN A 55 11.62 1.19 -9.76
N TYR A 56 12.38 1.87 -8.92
CA TYR A 56 13.77 1.53 -8.63
C TYR A 56 13.92 0.17 -7.95
N GLY A 57 12.90 -0.31 -7.21
CA GLY A 57 12.88 -1.64 -6.62
C GLY A 57 13.07 -2.76 -7.65
N PRO A 58 12.09 -2.99 -8.53
CA PRO A 58 12.20 -4.03 -9.56
C PRO A 58 13.30 -3.74 -10.58
N ARG A 59 13.56 -2.47 -10.92
CA ARG A 59 14.64 -2.10 -11.83
C ARG A 59 16.00 -2.57 -11.31
N PHE A 60 16.32 -2.29 -10.06
CA PHE A 60 17.57 -2.72 -9.44
C PHE A 60 17.64 -4.25 -9.32
N ALA A 61 16.57 -4.89 -8.87
CA ALA A 61 16.51 -6.33 -8.70
C ALA A 61 16.74 -7.09 -10.03
N LEU A 62 16.12 -6.64 -11.11
CA LEU A 62 16.28 -7.25 -12.44
C LEU A 62 17.67 -7.01 -13.05
N ALA A 63 18.22 -5.81 -12.87
CA ALA A 63 19.50 -5.45 -13.43
C ALA A 63 20.68 -6.12 -12.71
N THR A 64 20.57 -6.31 -11.37
CA THR A 64 21.69 -6.75 -10.53
C THR A 64 21.53 -8.14 -9.94
N LYS A 65 20.32 -8.71 -9.99
CA LYS A 65 19.93 -9.95 -9.29
C LYS A 65 20.06 -9.85 -7.77
N LYS A 66 19.98 -8.64 -7.22
CA LYS A 66 20.08 -8.32 -5.79
C LYS A 66 18.90 -7.47 -5.36
N SER A 67 18.48 -7.62 -4.10
CA SER A 67 17.46 -6.77 -3.49
C SER A 67 18.00 -5.37 -3.19
N LEU A 68 17.09 -4.40 -3.00
CA LEU A 68 17.47 -3.08 -2.51
C LEU A 68 18.23 -3.16 -1.18
N LEU A 69 17.87 -4.10 -0.28
CA LEU A 69 18.55 -4.30 1.01
C LEU A 69 20.03 -4.68 0.84
N GLU A 70 20.33 -5.58 -0.11
CA GLU A 70 21.72 -5.91 -0.45
C GLU A 70 22.46 -4.71 -1.04
N GLY A 71 21.76 -3.88 -1.81
CA GLY A 71 22.28 -2.63 -2.31
C GLY A 71 22.60 -1.63 -1.20
N TYR A 72 21.69 -1.44 -0.25
CA TYR A 72 21.89 -0.56 0.91
C TYR A 72 23.06 -1.04 1.78
N PHE A 73 23.14 -2.34 2.04
CA PHE A 73 24.26 -2.91 2.79
C PHE A 73 25.61 -2.61 2.14
N LYS A 74 25.69 -2.68 0.80
CA LYS A 74 26.91 -2.35 0.05
C LYS A 74 27.24 -0.87 0.03
N MET A 75 26.25 0.01 0.12
CA MET A 75 26.47 1.45 0.27
C MET A 75 27.02 1.80 1.66
N GLY A 76 26.71 0.98 2.67
CA GLY A 76 27.18 1.12 4.04
C GLY A 76 26.23 0.47 5.03
N LYS A 77 26.79 -0.25 6.02
CA LYS A 77 26.00 -0.94 7.06
C LYS A 77 25.05 -0.01 7.81
N ILE A 78 25.40 1.26 7.94
CA ILE A 78 24.56 2.26 8.64
C ILE A 78 23.20 2.43 7.97
N TYR A 79 23.11 2.43 6.64
CA TYR A 79 21.85 2.56 5.93
C TYR A 79 20.91 1.38 6.19
N LEU A 80 21.49 0.19 6.30
CA LEU A 80 20.72 -1.02 6.61
C LEU A 80 20.28 -1.04 8.09
N TRP A 81 21.10 -0.52 9.02
CA TRP A 81 20.71 -0.35 10.42
C TRP A 81 19.57 0.65 10.59
N ILE A 82 19.63 1.80 9.90
CA ILE A 82 18.53 2.78 9.93
C ILE A 82 17.26 2.14 9.37
N TYR A 83 17.34 1.41 8.24
CA TYR A 83 16.21 0.66 7.71
C TYR A 83 15.64 -0.32 8.75
N PHE A 84 16.49 -1.11 9.40
CA PHE A 84 16.10 -2.08 10.41
C PHE A 84 15.28 -1.45 11.54
N ILE A 85 15.76 -0.32 12.08
CA ILE A 85 15.09 0.41 13.15
C ILE A 85 13.75 0.99 12.66
N ILE A 86 13.74 1.63 11.49
CA ILE A 86 12.50 2.18 10.91
C ILE A 86 11.48 1.07 10.67
N ASN A 87 11.91 -0.06 10.10
CA ASN A 87 10.98 -1.14 9.79
C ASN A 87 10.43 -1.79 11.07
N ILE A 88 11.22 -1.95 12.14
CA ILE A 88 10.69 -2.38 13.44
C ILE A 88 9.63 -1.40 13.96
N ALA A 89 9.86 -0.10 13.85
CA ALA A 89 8.91 0.91 14.32
C ALA A 89 7.61 0.93 13.51
N THR A 90 7.68 0.63 12.21
CA THR A 90 6.53 0.78 11.28
C THR A 90 5.79 -0.52 10.98
N MET A 91 6.45 -1.69 11.01
CA MET A 91 5.81 -2.95 10.58
C MET A 91 4.59 -3.33 11.43
N PHE A 92 4.64 -3.10 12.73
CA PHE A 92 3.52 -3.41 13.63
C PHE A 92 2.34 -2.48 13.41
N THR A 93 2.60 -1.16 13.26
CA THR A 93 1.55 -0.17 13.03
C THR A 93 0.89 -0.36 11.67
N ILE A 94 1.67 -0.63 10.61
CA ILE A 94 1.15 -0.92 9.28
C ILE A 94 0.29 -2.18 9.31
N GLN A 95 0.81 -3.29 9.87
CA GLN A 95 0.06 -4.54 9.95
C GLN A 95 -1.23 -4.39 10.75
N SER A 96 -1.17 -3.69 11.89
CA SER A 96 -2.37 -3.44 12.70
C SER A 96 -3.41 -2.61 11.97
N ALA A 97 -2.99 -1.54 11.28
CA ALA A 97 -3.88 -0.68 10.52
C ALA A 97 -4.62 -1.42 9.40
N VAL A 98 -3.91 -2.26 8.61
CA VAL A 98 -4.56 -3.03 7.55
C VAL A 98 -5.43 -4.16 8.10
N THR A 99 -5.01 -4.79 9.19
CA THR A 99 -5.74 -5.90 9.81
C THR A 99 -7.06 -5.43 10.42
N ILE A 100 -7.08 -4.29 11.12
CA ILE A 100 -8.31 -3.80 11.77
C ILE A 100 -9.37 -3.36 10.75
N VAL A 101 -8.97 -2.82 9.60
CA VAL A 101 -9.89 -2.51 8.49
C VAL A 101 -10.44 -3.80 7.89
N THR A 102 -9.61 -4.83 7.71
CA THR A 102 -10.06 -6.16 7.26
C THR A 102 -11.03 -6.78 8.27
N ALA A 103 -10.72 -6.67 9.56
CA ALA A 103 -11.57 -7.16 10.65
C ALA A 103 -12.94 -6.48 10.66
N SER A 104 -12.99 -5.16 10.40
CA SER A 104 -14.25 -4.43 10.34
C SER A 104 -15.17 -4.90 9.20
N LEU A 105 -14.60 -5.16 8.03
CA LEU A 105 -15.33 -5.74 6.89
C LEU A 105 -15.72 -7.19 7.15
N ALA A 106 -14.85 -7.99 7.77
CA ALA A 106 -15.17 -9.38 8.13
C ALA A 106 -16.31 -9.46 9.15
N SER A 107 -16.30 -8.59 10.16
CA SER A 107 -17.37 -8.53 11.14
C SER A 107 -18.72 -8.22 10.49
N LYS A 108 -18.75 -7.38 9.46
CA LYS A 108 -19.96 -7.06 8.70
C LYS A 108 -20.41 -8.20 7.79
N VAL A 109 -19.49 -8.89 7.14
CA VAL A 109 -19.80 -10.02 6.25
C VAL A 109 -20.37 -11.21 7.02
N PHE A 110 -19.72 -11.59 8.11
CA PHE A 110 -20.03 -12.82 8.82
C PHE A 110 -20.99 -12.64 9.99
N GLY A 111 -21.08 -11.44 10.57
CA GLY A 111 -22.07 -11.11 11.60
C GLY A 111 -21.97 -11.88 12.93
N ILE A 112 -20.87 -12.64 13.16
CA ILE A 112 -20.73 -13.53 14.33
C ILE A 112 -20.56 -12.70 15.62
N THR A 113 -19.79 -11.63 15.56
CA THR A 113 -19.56 -10.71 16.69
C THR A 113 -19.22 -9.31 16.17
N PRO A 114 -19.62 -8.23 16.87
CA PRO A 114 -19.18 -6.87 16.55
C PRO A 114 -17.77 -6.56 17.07
N ASP A 115 -17.15 -7.47 17.85
CA ASP A 115 -15.84 -7.26 18.47
C ASP A 115 -14.72 -7.34 17.42
N LEU A 116 -14.10 -6.18 17.16
CA LEU A 116 -13.02 -6.06 16.19
C LEU A 116 -11.72 -6.70 16.66
N ILE A 117 -11.51 -6.86 17.98
CA ILE A 117 -10.33 -7.54 18.51
C ILE A 117 -10.39 -9.01 18.11
N ILE A 118 -11.53 -9.65 18.36
CA ILE A 118 -11.76 -11.05 17.99
C ILE A 118 -11.56 -11.25 16.50
N TRP A 119 -12.15 -10.39 15.65
CA TRP A 119 -11.99 -10.48 14.21
C TRP A 119 -10.55 -10.22 13.76
N SER A 120 -9.83 -9.30 14.40
CA SER A 120 -8.42 -9.04 14.10
C SER A 120 -7.53 -10.23 14.41
N LEU A 121 -7.79 -10.93 15.52
CA LEU A 121 -7.08 -12.16 15.87
C LEU A 121 -7.42 -13.31 14.90
N ILE A 122 -8.68 -13.46 14.50
CA ILE A 122 -9.11 -14.46 13.52
C ILE A 122 -8.43 -14.20 12.17
N VAL A 123 -8.48 -12.97 11.66
CA VAL A 123 -7.87 -12.58 10.38
C VAL A 123 -6.36 -12.82 10.42
N THR A 124 -5.69 -12.38 11.49
CA THR A 124 -4.25 -12.61 11.66
C THR A 124 -3.90 -14.09 11.66
N SER A 125 -4.68 -14.91 12.39
CA SER A 125 -4.46 -16.36 12.47
C SER A 125 -4.67 -17.06 11.13
N ILE A 126 -5.70 -16.66 10.37
CA ILE A 126 -5.95 -17.20 9.03
C ILE A 126 -4.80 -16.82 8.08
N CYS A 127 -4.40 -15.55 8.04
CA CYS A 127 -3.30 -15.09 7.21
C CYS A 127 -1.98 -15.80 7.57
N PHE A 128 -1.68 -15.93 8.86
CA PHE A 128 -0.52 -16.66 9.35
C PHE A 128 -0.51 -18.13 8.87
N SER A 129 -1.63 -18.82 9.02
CA SER A 129 -1.79 -20.22 8.60
C SER A 129 -1.61 -20.38 7.08
N ILE A 130 -2.20 -19.50 6.28
CA ILE A 130 -2.04 -19.50 4.81
C ILE A 130 -0.58 -19.32 4.43
N LEU A 131 0.15 -18.42 5.08
CA LEU A 131 1.55 -18.15 4.75
C LEU A 131 2.49 -19.28 5.16
N LEU A 132 2.17 -20.01 6.23
CA LEU A 132 2.94 -21.21 6.60
C LEU A 132 2.79 -22.34 5.58
N ILE A 133 1.59 -22.51 5.00
CA ILE A 133 1.26 -23.61 4.09
C ILE A 133 1.55 -23.26 2.63
N GLY A 134 1.14 -22.06 2.21
CA GLY A 134 0.89 -21.77 0.79
C GLY A 134 2.03 -21.14 0.01
N LYS A 135 3.07 -20.60 0.63
CA LYS A 135 4.21 -19.92 0.01
C LYS A 135 3.81 -18.84 -1.05
N TYR A 136 4.82 -18.24 -1.70
CA TYR A 136 4.70 -17.17 -2.70
C TYR A 136 3.73 -17.47 -3.86
N ASN A 137 3.69 -18.71 -4.37
CA ASN A 137 2.90 -19.04 -5.56
C ASN A 137 1.38 -18.95 -5.34
N LEU A 138 0.91 -19.31 -4.15
CA LEU A 138 -0.51 -19.18 -3.79
C LEU A 138 -0.89 -17.70 -3.67
N LEU A 139 -0.05 -16.93 -2.99
CA LEU A 139 -0.21 -15.48 -2.85
C LEU A 139 -0.32 -14.79 -4.21
N ASP A 140 0.64 -15.00 -5.12
CA ASP A 140 0.67 -14.42 -6.47
C ASP A 140 -0.61 -14.75 -7.27
N ARG A 141 -1.12 -15.98 -7.16
CA ARG A 141 -2.32 -16.39 -7.89
C ARG A 141 -3.60 -15.74 -7.37
N ILE A 142 -3.78 -15.71 -6.05
CA ILE A 142 -4.98 -15.16 -5.42
C ILE A 142 -5.08 -13.66 -5.68
N ILE A 143 -3.99 -12.92 -5.47
CA ILE A 143 -3.96 -11.47 -5.59
C ILE A 143 -4.32 -11.01 -7.01
N LYS A 144 -3.89 -11.70 -8.05
CA LYS A 144 -4.21 -11.34 -9.44
C LYS A 144 -5.71 -11.27 -9.71
N TRP A 145 -6.48 -12.26 -9.25
CA TRP A 145 -7.92 -12.29 -9.43
C TRP A 145 -8.65 -11.25 -8.60
N ILE A 146 -8.20 -11.03 -7.35
CA ILE A 146 -8.77 -10.00 -6.48
C ILE A 146 -8.58 -8.61 -7.09
N ILE A 147 -7.37 -8.26 -7.54
CA ILE A 147 -7.07 -6.96 -8.14
C ILE A 147 -7.90 -6.76 -9.42
N LEU A 148 -8.02 -7.77 -10.26
CA LEU A 148 -8.82 -7.67 -11.47
C LEU A 148 -10.30 -7.40 -11.14
N ALA A 149 -10.89 -8.16 -10.25
CA ALA A 149 -12.29 -7.99 -9.84
C ALA A 149 -12.53 -6.61 -9.21
N LEU A 150 -11.66 -6.18 -8.30
CA LEU A 150 -11.74 -4.86 -7.68
C LEU A 150 -11.60 -3.72 -8.71
N THR A 151 -10.65 -3.84 -9.63
CA THR A 151 -10.43 -2.81 -10.66
C THR A 151 -11.67 -2.64 -11.53
N LEU A 152 -12.26 -3.74 -11.99
CA LEU A 152 -13.46 -3.69 -12.82
C LEU A 152 -14.65 -3.13 -12.04
N SER A 153 -14.90 -3.59 -10.82
CA SER A 153 -16.03 -3.11 -10.00
C SER A 153 -15.89 -1.63 -9.64
N SER A 154 -14.70 -1.18 -9.26
CA SER A 154 -14.47 0.22 -8.87
C SER A 154 -14.58 1.19 -10.05
N ILE A 155 -14.04 0.83 -11.21
CA ILE A 155 -14.19 1.66 -12.43
C ILE A 155 -15.67 1.71 -12.84
N THR A 156 -16.38 0.58 -12.82
CA THR A 156 -17.81 0.55 -13.16
C THR A 156 -18.63 1.40 -12.20
N ALA A 157 -18.42 1.26 -10.90
CA ALA A 157 -19.09 2.08 -9.89
C ALA A 157 -18.83 3.57 -10.09
N PHE A 158 -17.57 3.94 -10.32
CA PHE A 158 -17.20 5.34 -10.58
C PHE A 158 -17.87 5.91 -11.83
N LEU A 159 -17.89 5.16 -12.94
CA LEU A 159 -18.53 5.60 -14.18
C LEU A 159 -20.04 5.77 -14.00
N ILE A 160 -20.72 4.87 -13.30
CA ILE A 160 -22.16 4.98 -13.00
C ILE A 160 -22.41 6.19 -12.09
N ALA A 161 -21.62 6.38 -11.03
CA ALA A 161 -21.75 7.55 -10.17
C ALA A 161 -21.54 8.86 -10.95
N PHE A 162 -20.56 8.88 -11.86
CA PHE A 162 -20.25 10.05 -12.66
C PHE A 162 -21.37 10.38 -13.67
N THR A 163 -21.94 9.40 -14.35
CA THR A 163 -23.03 9.59 -15.32
C THR A 163 -24.36 9.98 -14.65
N ASN A 164 -24.61 9.49 -13.44
CA ASN A 164 -25.84 9.79 -12.69
C ASN A 164 -25.74 11.09 -11.85
N ASN A 165 -24.56 11.71 -11.80
CA ASN A 165 -24.37 12.93 -11.02
C ASN A 165 -25.07 14.12 -11.69
N THR A 166 -26.00 14.75 -10.96
CA THR A 166 -26.72 15.96 -11.38
C THR A 166 -26.16 17.24 -10.75
N SER A 167 -25.23 17.11 -9.81
CA SER A 167 -24.64 18.25 -9.10
C SER A 167 -23.50 18.87 -9.89
N SER A 168 -23.29 20.19 -9.73
CA SER A 168 -22.14 20.86 -10.33
C SER A 168 -20.82 20.35 -9.74
N LEU A 169 -19.91 19.90 -10.58
CA LEU A 169 -18.59 19.45 -10.16
C LEU A 169 -17.69 20.67 -9.90
N SER A 170 -17.19 20.81 -8.68
CA SER A 170 -16.16 21.78 -8.35
C SER A 170 -14.79 21.13 -8.31
N PHE A 171 -13.87 21.60 -9.15
CA PHE A 171 -12.46 21.20 -9.16
C PHE A 171 -11.56 22.22 -8.47
N THR A 172 -12.11 23.08 -7.63
CA THR A 172 -11.31 24.02 -6.83
C THR A 172 -10.38 23.25 -5.90
N GLN A 173 -9.08 23.43 -6.08
CA GLN A 173 -8.08 22.72 -5.28
C GLN A 173 -7.92 23.39 -3.91
N ILE A 174 -7.78 22.56 -2.87
CA ILE A 174 -7.75 22.98 -1.47
C ILE A 174 -6.40 22.55 -0.86
N LEU A 175 -5.74 23.46 -0.16
CA LEU A 175 -4.65 23.14 0.74
C LEU A 175 -5.20 23.17 2.17
N PRO A 176 -5.39 22.00 2.82
CA PRO A 176 -5.88 21.95 4.19
C PRO A 176 -4.92 22.62 5.18
N GLU A 177 -5.47 23.33 6.16
CA GLU A 177 -4.72 24.04 7.18
C GLU A 177 -5.04 23.51 8.60
N GLY A 178 -4.20 23.83 9.58
CA GLY A 178 -4.38 23.42 10.95
C GLY A 178 -4.44 21.88 11.10
N ASN A 179 -5.37 21.39 11.91
CA ASN A 179 -5.54 19.95 12.16
C ASN A 179 -5.88 19.13 10.91
N LYS A 180 -6.44 19.77 9.88
CA LYS A 180 -6.76 19.10 8.60
C LYS A 180 -5.50 18.79 7.78
N LEU A 181 -4.36 19.42 8.07
CA LEU A 181 -3.07 19.11 7.45
C LEU A 181 -2.62 17.69 7.80
N ILE A 182 -2.93 17.19 8.99
CA ILE A 182 -2.61 15.81 9.41
C ILE A 182 -3.24 14.81 8.43
N PHE A 183 -4.51 15.04 8.06
CA PHE A 183 -5.17 14.19 7.08
C PHE A 183 -4.48 14.23 5.70
N LEU A 184 -4.08 15.42 5.23
CA LEU A 184 -3.35 15.55 3.96
C LEU A 184 -2.04 14.75 3.99
N ILE A 185 -1.26 14.85 5.08
CA ILE A 185 -0.01 14.12 5.26
C ILE A 185 -0.27 12.60 5.31
N ALA A 186 -1.28 12.16 6.08
CA ALA A 186 -1.68 10.76 6.15
C ALA A 186 -2.12 10.22 4.78
N PHE A 187 -2.92 10.98 4.04
CA PHE A 187 -3.35 10.65 2.68
C PHE A 187 -2.16 10.49 1.73
N MET A 188 -1.27 11.48 1.67
CA MET A 188 -0.07 11.41 0.84
C MET A 188 0.91 10.33 1.31
N GLY A 189 0.90 9.97 2.59
CA GLY A 189 1.77 8.96 3.18
C GLY A 189 1.60 7.59 2.53
N TRP A 190 0.36 7.16 2.38
CA TRP A 190 0.03 5.86 1.81
C TRP A 190 -0.42 5.91 0.34
N MET A 191 -0.55 7.08 -0.27
CA MET A 191 -0.92 7.18 -1.69
C MET A 191 0.33 7.13 -2.60
N PRO A 192 0.42 6.17 -3.55
CA PRO A 192 -0.44 4.98 -3.68
C PRO A 192 -0.14 3.92 -2.62
N ALA A 193 1.02 4.03 -1.95
CA ALA A 193 1.50 3.10 -0.93
C ALA A 193 2.64 3.74 -0.11
N PRO A 194 3.01 3.17 1.06
CA PRO A 194 4.25 3.51 1.76
C PRO A 194 5.47 3.10 0.93
N LEU A 195 6.55 3.91 0.96
CA LEU A 195 7.72 3.72 0.07
C LEU A 195 8.57 2.48 0.37
N ASP A 196 8.45 1.88 1.54
CA ASP A 196 9.08 0.60 1.88
C ASP A 196 8.59 -0.56 1.00
N ILE A 197 7.41 -0.47 0.39
CA ILE A 197 6.93 -1.44 -0.61
C ILE A 197 7.89 -1.55 -1.81
N SER A 198 8.69 -0.54 -2.10
CA SER A 198 9.75 -0.63 -3.11
C SER A 198 10.77 -1.74 -2.79
N ILE A 199 11.06 -1.94 -1.50
CA ILE A 199 11.94 -3.00 -1.00
C ILE A 199 11.24 -4.35 -1.16
N TRP A 200 9.99 -4.48 -0.75
CA TRP A 200 9.20 -5.68 -0.91
C TRP A 200 9.11 -6.09 -2.38
N HIS A 201 8.84 -5.13 -3.26
CA HIS A 201 8.80 -5.36 -4.71
C HIS A 201 10.14 -5.88 -5.24
N SER A 202 11.28 -5.37 -4.76
CA SER A 202 12.59 -5.89 -5.14
C SER A 202 12.78 -7.37 -4.72
N LEU A 203 12.28 -7.75 -3.55
CA LEU A 203 12.33 -9.12 -3.03
C LEU A 203 11.42 -10.05 -3.83
N TRP A 204 10.17 -9.65 -4.09
CA TRP A 204 9.22 -10.41 -4.93
C TRP A 204 9.73 -10.60 -6.37
N THR A 205 10.37 -9.59 -6.93
CA THR A 205 10.99 -9.67 -8.26
C THR A 205 12.09 -10.72 -8.31
N ILE A 206 12.92 -10.82 -7.27
CA ILE A 206 13.94 -11.85 -7.15
C ILE A 206 13.30 -13.23 -7.01
N GLU A 207 12.29 -13.38 -6.16
CA GLU A 207 11.60 -14.64 -5.93
C GLU A 207 10.91 -15.17 -7.19
N LYS A 208 10.22 -14.30 -7.93
CA LYS A 208 9.63 -14.64 -9.23
C LYS A 208 10.66 -15.17 -10.21
N ASN A 209 11.83 -14.53 -10.26
CA ASN A 209 12.88 -14.91 -11.20
C ASN A 209 13.61 -16.22 -10.85
N LYS A 210 13.50 -16.70 -9.60
CA LYS A 210 13.98 -18.04 -9.21
C LYS A 210 13.08 -19.16 -9.75
N ASN A 211 11.78 -18.91 -9.83
CA ASN A 211 10.72 -19.91 -10.04
C ASN A 211 10.25 -20.07 -11.49
N SER A 212 11.12 -20.00 -12.51
CA SER A 212 10.84 -20.44 -13.90
C SER A 212 10.44 -19.40 -14.96
N ASN A 213 9.84 -18.28 -14.67
CA ASN A 213 9.52 -17.24 -15.66
C ASN A 213 10.45 -16.04 -15.52
N LYS A 214 11.67 -16.17 -16.04
CA LYS A 214 12.67 -15.09 -15.99
C LYS A 214 12.16 -13.86 -16.74
N LEU A 215 11.74 -12.84 -16.01
CA LEU A 215 11.47 -11.52 -16.55
C LEU A 215 12.80 -10.86 -16.96
N ASN A 216 12.83 -10.32 -18.17
CA ASN A 216 13.87 -9.38 -18.51
C ASN A 216 13.55 -8.00 -17.90
N THR A 217 14.52 -7.07 -17.88
CA THR A 217 14.35 -5.77 -17.21
C THR A 217 13.21 -4.95 -17.82
N LYS A 218 12.97 -5.02 -19.12
CA LYS A 218 11.88 -4.31 -19.78
C LYS A 218 10.53 -4.88 -19.34
N GLU A 219 10.36 -6.20 -19.43
CA GLU A 219 9.13 -6.88 -19.04
C GLU A 219 8.77 -6.62 -17.56
N GLY A 220 9.76 -6.61 -16.66
CA GLY A 220 9.49 -6.34 -15.25
C GLY A 220 9.20 -4.87 -14.95
N ILE A 221 9.73 -3.91 -15.73
CA ILE A 221 9.34 -2.51 -15.64
C ILE A 221 7.92 -2.31 -16.19
N ASP A 222 7.56 -2.99 -17.28
CA ASP A 222 6.21 -2.94 -17.86
C ASP A 222 5.17 -3.55 -16.89
N ASP A 223 5.49 -4.67 -16.25
CA ASP A 223 4.69 -5.29 -15.18
C ASP A 223 4.46 -4.31 -14.00
N PHE A 224 5.54 -3.66 -13.53
CA PHE A 224 5.44 -2.62 -12.53
C PHE A 224 4.55 -1.45 -12.98
N ASN A 225 4.75 -0.94 -14.20
CA ASN A 225 3.99 0.20 -14.71
C ASN A 225 2.50 -0.10 -14.80
N ILE A 226 2.11 -1.32 -15.19
CA ILE A 226 0.71 -1.75 -15.19
C ILE A 226 0.15 -1.75 -13.76
N GLY A 227 0.85 -2.37 -12.81
CA GLY A 227 0.44 -2.38 -11.41
C GLY A 227 0.33 -0.96 -10.85
N TYR A 228 1.33 -0.11 -11.11
CA TYR A 228 1.35 1.27 -10.64
C TYR A 228 0.22 2.12 -11.24
N LEU A 229 0.01 2.04 -12.55
CA LEU A 229 -1.09 2.76 -13.21
C LEU A 229 -2.44 2.30 -12.67
N THR A 230 -2.62 1.02 -12.41
CA THR A 230 -3.84 0.49 -11.79
C THR A 230 -4.07 1.14 -10.42
N THR A 231 -3.03 1.30 -9.59
CA THR A 231 -3.18 1.99 -8.30
C THR A 231 -3.59 3.45 -8.46
N VAL A 232 -2.98 4.19 -9.39
CA VAL A 232 -3.33 5.60 -9.64
C VAL A 232 -4.78 5.75 -10.09
N VAL A 233 -5.20 4.93 -11.07
CA VAL A 233 -6.58 4.96 -11.59
C VAL A 233 -7.58 4.63 -10.49
N LEU A 234 -7.33 3.60 -9.70
CA LEU A 234 -8.20 3.24 -8.58
C LEU A 234 -8.22 4.32 -7.49
N GLY A 235 -7.10 4.97 -7.21
CA GLY A 235 -7.06 6.12 -6.30
C GLY A 235 -8.01 7.24 -6.74
N ILE A 236 -8.03 7.56 -8.03
CA ILE A 236 -8.96 8.54 -8.61
C ILE A 236 -10.41 8.05 -8.54
N CYS A 237 -10.67 6.76 -8.85
CA CYS A 237 -12.02 6.20 -8.78
C CYS A 237 -12.58 6.24 -7.35
N PHE A 238 -11.79 5.86 -6.34
CA PHE A 238 -12.21 5.90 -4.94
C PHE A 238 -12.43 7.32 -4.43
N MET A 239 -11.54 8.26 -4.77
CA MET A 239 -11.75 9.68 -4.46
C MET A 239 -13.01 10.19 -5.14
N GLY A 240 -13.21 9.88 -6.43
CA GLY A 240 -14.37 10.28 -7.19
C GLY A 240 -15.68 9.70 -6.61
N LEU A 241 -15.69 8.44 -6.19
CA LEU A 241 -16.86 7.86 -5.52
C LEU A 241 -17.18 8.61 -4.23
N GLY A 242 -16.19 8.91 -3.39
CA GLY A 242 -16.39 9.74 -2.20
C GLY A 242 -16.95 11.12 -2.55
N ALA A 243 -16.39 11.76 -3.57
CA ALA A 243 -16.80 13.11 -4.00
C ALA A 243 -18.20 13.15 -4.61
N LEU A 244 -18.60 12.14 -5.38
CA LEU A 244 -19.88 12.12 -6.09
C LEU A 244 -21.04 11.64 -5.22
N VAL A 245 -20.77 10.76 -4.25
CA VAL A 245 -21.83 10.12 -3.45
C VAL A 245 -21.94 10.71 -2.05
N MET A 246 -20.83 11.13 -1.45
CA MET A 246 -20.81 11.52 -0.03
C MET A 246 -20.57 13.00 0.24
N PHE A 247 -19.87 13.72 -0.63
CA PHE A 247 -19.36 15.09 -0.36
C PHE A 247 -20.45 16.06 0.07
N ASN A 248 -21.64 16.04 -0.35
CA ASN A 248 -22.72 16.96 0.05
C ASN A 248 -23.83 16.27 0.86
N SER A 249 -23.59 15.05 1.34
CA SER A 249 -24.60 14.26 2.04
C SER A 249 -24.66 14.48 3.56
N ASN A 250 -23.80 15.35 4.12
CA ASN A 250 -23.57 15.50 5.57
C ASN A 250 -23.16 14.20 6.28
N LEU A 251 -22.66 13.19 5.53
CA LEU A 251 -22.17 11.94 6.08
C LEU A 251 -20.67 12.03 6.27
N GLU A 252 -20.22 12.13 7.50
CA GLU A 252 -18.79 12.02 7.83
C GLU A 252 -18.36 10.55 7.86
N PHE A 253 -17.17 10.25 7.33
CA PHE A 253 -16.60 8.92 7.42
C PHE A 253 -16.28 8.57 8.87
N SER A 254 -16.83 7.48 9.34
CA SER A 254 -16.67 7.04 10.73
C SER A 254 -15.24 6.52 10.99
N ASN A 255 -14.68 6.90 12.13
CA ASN A 255 -13.45 6.31 12.67
C ASN A 255 -13.70 4.95 13.37
N LYS A 256 -14.99 4.56 13.56
CA LYS A 256 -15.37 3.27 14.14
C LYS A 256 -15.51 2.22 13.03
N GLY A 257 -14.81 1.09 13.15
CA GLY A 257 -14.68 0.10 12.08
C GLY A 257 -16.01 -0.44 11.54
N GLY A 258 -16.97 -0.78 12.41
CA GLY A 258 -18.27 -1.28 11.94
C GLY A 258 -19.05 -0.27 11.11
N ALA A 259 -19.15 0.98 11.60
CA ALA A 259 -19.81 2.06 10.87
C ALA A 259 -19.07 2.43 9.58
N PHE A 260 -17.72 2.39 9.58
CA PHE A 260 -16.90 2.57 8.38
C PHE A 260 -17.22 1.50 7.32
N ALA A 261 -17.29 0.22 7.71
CA ALA A 261 -17.61 -0.87 6.79
C ALA A 261 -18.98 -0.68 6.14
N ASP A 262 -19.99 -0.29 6.94
CA ASP A 262 -21.32 0.04 6.44
C ASP A 262 -21.30 1.20 5.45
N GLN A 263 -20.63 2.29 5.79
CA GLN A 263 -20.51 3.45 4.91
C GLN A 263 -19.81 3.12 3.59
N LEU A 264 -18.74 2.33 3.64
CA LEU A 264 -18.03 1.90 2.43
C LEU A 264 -18.92 1.03 1.53
N ILE A 265 -19.64 0.07 2.10
CA ILE A 265 -20.52 -0.80 1.33
C ILE A 265 -21.69 0.01 0.74
N ASN A 266 -22.31 0.89 1.55
CA ASN A 266 -23.41 1.74 1.11
C ASN A 266 -22.99 2.72 0.01
N LEU A 267 -21.76 3.20 0.03
CA LEU A 267 -21.19 4.04 -1.04
C LEU A 267 -21.31 3.37 -2.42
N TYR A 268 -21.00 2.08 -2.46
CA TYR A 268 -21.10 1.31 -3.70
C TYR A 268 -22.53 0.90 -4.03
N THR A 269 -23.32 0.47 -3.05
CA THR A 269 -24.67 -0.02 -3.28
C THR A 269 -25.63 1.09 -3.67
N SER A 270 -25.46 2.29 -3.12
CA SER A 270 -26.22 3.48 -3.56
C SER A 270 -25.96 3.84 -5.04
N THR A 271 -24.79 3.46 -5.56
CA THR A 271 -24.39 3.73 -6.95
C THR A 271 -24.77 2.60 -7.91
N LEU A 272 -24.47 1.36 -7.52
CA LEU A 272 -24.63 0.16 -8.36
C LEU A 272 -26.00 -0.52 -8.17
N GLY A 273 -26.70 -0.19 -7.07
CA GLY A 273 -27.95 -0.82 -6.65
C GLY A 273 -27.76 -1.89 -5.58
N GLU A 274 -28.80 -2.11 -4.77
CA GLU A 274 -28.82 -3.05 -3.64
C GLU A 274 -28.52 -4.51 -4.02
N HIS A 275 -28.82 -4.90 -5.26
CA HIS A 275 -28.51 -6.25 -5.76
C HIS A 275 -27.00 -6.57 -5.76
N PHE A 276 -26.14 -5.55 -5.80
CA PHE A 276 -24.69 -5.71 -5.76
C PHE A 276 -24.11 -5.77 -4.33
N TYR A 277 -24.92 -5.64 -3.29
CA TYR A 277 -24.48 -5.60 -1.89
C TYR A 277 -23.50 -6.73 -1.54
N ILE A 278 -23.89 -7.98 -1.78
CA ILE A 278 -23.05 -9.15 -1.44
C ILE A 278 -21.74 -9.12 -2.25
N PHE A 279 -21.81 -8.82 -3.54
CA PHE A 279 -20.63 -8.79 -4.41
C PHE A 279 -19.62 -7.72 -3.95
N ILE A 280 -20.10 -6.52 -3.65
CA ILE A 280 -19.28 -5.41 -3.18
C ILE A 280 -18.64 -5.73 -1.82
N THR A 281 -19.43 -6.26 -0.91
CA THR A 281 -18.99 -6.60 0.44
C THR A 281 -17.88 -7.67 0.40
N VAL A 282 -18.04 -8.70 -0.41
CA VAL A 282 -17.04 -9.74 -0.61
C VAL A 282 -15.80 -9.16 -1.33
N ALA A 283 -15.97 -8.30 -2.34
CA ALA A 283 -14.85 -7.67 -3.04
C ALA A 283 -14.02 -6.76 -2.11
N ALA A 284 -14.67 -5.94 -1.28
CA ALA A 284 -13.99 -5.10 -0.30
C ALA A 284 -13.22 -5.94 0.75
N LEU A 285 -13.89 -6.98 1.30
CA LEU A 285 -13.25 -7.88 2.27
C LEU A 285 -12.05 -8.61 1.65
N THR A 286 -12.21 -9.20 0.47
CA THR A 286 -11.12 -9.94 -0.19
C THR A 286 -9.95 -9.04 -0.54
N THR A 287 -10.22 -7.80 -0.93
CA THR A 287 -9.17 -6.79 -1.19
C THR A 287 -8.38 -6.47 0.06
N MET A 288 -9.05 -6.14 1.15
CA MET A 288 -8.39 -5.84 2.42
C MET A 288 -7.69 -7.06 3.01
N PHE A 289 -8.29 -8.25 2.87
CA PHE A 289 -7.65 -9.51 3.24
C PHE A 289 -6.36 -9.76 2.45
N SER A 290 -6.37 -9.49 1.14
CA SER A 290 -5.19 -9.54 0.26
C SER A 290 -4.07 -8.62 0.76
N THR A 291 -4.41 -7.37 1.12
CA THR A 291 -3.44 -6.42 1.66
C THR A 291 -2.88 -6.89 3.00
N THR A 292 -3.71 -7.37 3.91
CA THR A 292 -3.31 -7.91 5.21
C THR A 292 -2.37 -9.12 5.05
N LEU A 293 -2.71 -10.03 4.15
CA LEU A 293 -1.89 -11.20 3.82
C LEU A 293 -0.53 -10.80 3.23
N THR A 294 -0.54 -9.82 2.31
CA THR A 294 0.67 -9.36 1.62
C THR A 294 1.61 -8.63 2.58
N THR A 295 1.11 -7.79 3.47
CA THR A 295 1.93 -7.08 4.46
C THR A 295 2.49 -8.03 5.50
N LEU A 296 1.71 -9.05 5.93
CA LEU A 296 2.15 -10.08 6.86
C LEU A 296 3.24 -10.99 6.26
N ASP A 297 3.30 -11.15 4.94
CA ASP A 297 4.37 -11.86 4.24
C ASP A 297 5.61 -10.98 4.02
N ALA A 298 5.41 -9.75 3.54
CA ALA A 298 6.47 -8.90 3.02
C ALA A 298 7.40 -8.34 4.10
N SER A 299 6.85 -7.86 5.22
CA SER A 299 7.64 -7.33 6.33
C SER A 299 8.57 -8.38 6.94
N PRO A 300 8.13 -9.62 7.27
CA PRO A 300 9.00 -10.70 7.71
C PRO A 300 10.10 -11.06 6.70
N ARG A 301 9.80 -11.11 5.41
CA ARG A 301 10.83 -11.37 4.37
C ARG A 301 11.89 -10.27 4.33
N ALA A 302 11.47 -9.01 4.44
CA ALA A 302 12.40 -7.89 4.49
C ALA A 302 13.25 -7.92 5.76
N MET A 303 12.67 -8.26 6.90
CA MET A 303 13.38 -8.40 8.17
C MET A 303 14.32 -9.60 8.18
N GLU A 304 13.93 -10.74 7.65
CA GLU A 304 14.81 -11.89 7.45
C GLU A 304 16.03 -11.52 6.62
N LYS A 305 15.81 -10.91 5.45
CA LYS A 305 16.92 -10.50 4.57
C LYS A 305 17.84 -9.49 5.24
N THR A 306 17.28 -8.54 5.97
CA THR A 306 18.03 -7.53 6.72
C THR A 306 18.87 -8.19 7.82
N SER A 307 18.26 -9.09 8.58
CA SER A 307 18.93 -9.83 9.66
C SER A 307 20.06 -10.72 9.15
N GLN A 308 19.86 -11.40 8.02
CA GLN A 308 20.90 -12.21 7.37
C GLN A 308 22.12 -11.36 6.97
N LEU A 309 21.90 -10.10 6.55
CA LEU A 309 22.98 -9.19 6.16
C LEU A 309 23.68 -8.56 7.36
N LEU A 310 22.94 -8.21 8.42
CA LEU A 310 23.50 -7.58 9.63
C LEU A 310 24.13 -8.59 10.58
N PHE A 311 23.53 -9.78 10.70
CA PHE A 311 23.89 -10.84 11.65
C PHE A 311 24.16 -12.17 10.95
N PRO A 312 25.15 -12.28 10.04
CA PRO A 312 25.32 -13.46 9.18
C PRO A 312 25.58 -14.78 9.93
N LYS A 313 26.05 -14.68 11.17
CA LYS A 313 26.30 -15.85 12.03
C LYS A 313 25.04 -16.36 12.73
N ASN A 314 23.99 -15.54 12.86
CA ASN A 314 22.76 -15.90 13.55
C ASN A 314 21.67 -16.35 12.56
N LYS A 315 21.44 -17.65 12.45
CA LYS A 315 20.42 -18.25 11.58
C LYS A 315 19.01 -18.25 12.21
N SER A 316 18.87 -17.87 13.47
CA SER A 316 17.58 -17.87 14.18
C SER A 316 16.62 -16.77 13.67
N PHE A 317 17.16 -15.66 13.15
CA PHE A 317 16.38 -14.57 12.59
C PHE A 317 15.90 -14.89 11.16
N ASN A 318 15.20 -16.00 11.00
CA ASN A 318 14.62 -16.44 9.74
C ASN A 318 13.19 -15.89 9.55
N TYR A 319 12.57 -16.21 8.42
CA TYR A 319 11.21 -15.80 8.09
C TYR A 319 10.20 -16.20 9.16
N LEU A 320 10.28 -17.43 9.66
CA LEU A 320 9.37 -17.95 10.69
C LEU A 320 9.46 -17.13 11.99
N PHE A 321 10.67 -16.80 12.43
CA PHE A 321 10.87 -15.93 13.59
C PHE A 321 10.18 -14.58 13.41
N TRP A 322 10.38 -13.92 12.27
CA TRP A 322 9.85 -12.58 12.03
C TRP A 322 8.33 -12.55 11.82
N ILE A 323 7.73 -13.58 11.19
CA ILE A 323 6.26 -13.64 11.04
C ILE A 323 5.57 -13.91 12.38
N ILE A 324 6.17 -14.72 13.27
CA ILE A 324 5.69 -14.94 14.63
C ILE A 324 5.77 -13.62 15.42
N ILE A 325 6.91 -12.94 15.40
CA ILE A 325 7.09 -11.64 16.08
C ILE A 325 6.07 -10.61 15.59
N LEU A 326 5.88 -10.49 14.27
CA LEU A 326 4.91 -9.56 13.71
C LEU A 326 3.48 -9.92 14.11
N SER A 327 3.10 -11.19 14.06
CA SER A 327 1.76 -11.64 14.43
C SER A 327 1.47 -11.41 15.92
N ILE A 328 2.42 -11.75 16.81
CA ILE A 328 2.27 -11.53 18.25
C ILE A 328 2.22 -10.02 18.56
N GLY A 329 3.13 -9.24 18.00
CA GLY A 329 3.18 -7.80 18.25
C GLY A 329 1.92 -7.08 17.75
N THR A 330 1.41 -7.44 16.57
CA THR A 330 0.15 -6.94 16.05
C THR A 330 -1.04 -7.33 16.94
N SER A 331 -1.11 -8.59 17.36
CA SER A 331 -2.15 -9.06 18.30
C SER A 331 -2.08 -8.33 19.64
N SER A 332 -0.88 -8.05 20.14
CA SER A 332 -0.69 -7.29 21.39
C SER A 332 -1.18 -5.85 21.26
N ILE A 333 -0.99 -5.20 20.10
CA ILE A 333 -1.53 -3.86 19.85
C ILE A 333 -3.06 -3.86 19.96
N PHE A 334 -3.75 -4.86 19.40
CA PHE A 334 -5.20 -4.95 19.50
C PHE A 334 -5.69 -5.18 20.91
N ILE A 335 -5.02 -6.04 21.67
CA ILE A 335 -5.45 -6.41 23.04
C ILE A 335 -5.19 -5.27 24.04
N PHE A 336 -4.04 -4.62 23.95
CA PHE A 336 -3.55 -3.73 25.02
C PHE A 336 -3.58 -2.24 24.69
N LEU A 337 -3.53 -1.86 23.41
CA LEU A 337 -3.28 -0.47 23.04
C LEU A 337 -4.43 0.20 22.30
N LEU A 338 -5.39 -0.56 21.70
CA LEU A 338 -6.23 0.12 20.77
C LEU A 338 -7.60 -0.43 20.49
N SER A 339 -8.58 0.48 20.65
CA SER A 339 -9.97 0.28 20.27
C SER A 339 -10.39 1.09 19.01
N GLU A 340 -9.58 2.01 18.50
CA GLU A 340 -9.98 2.95 17.45
C GLU A 340 -9.22 2.73 16.14
N MET A 341 -9.92 2.22 15.13
CA MET A 341 -9.40 2.01 13.77
C MET A 341 -8.78 3.28 13.17
N GLY A 342 -9.44 4.43 13.33
CA GLY A 342 -9.01 5.69 12.72
C GLY A 342 -7.64 6.14 13.22
N LYS A 343 -7.37 6.04 14.52
CA LYS A 343 -6.06 6.40 15.10
C LYS A 343 -4.94 5.50 14.62
N LEU A 344 -5.19 4.18 14.52
CA LEU A 344 -4.17 3.26 13.97
C LEU A 344 -3.79 3.59 12.56
N VAL A 345 -4.79 3.82 11.71
CA VAL A 345 -4.58 4.18 10.31
C VAL A 345 -3.82 5.51 10.21
N GLU A 346 -4.20 6.51 11.01
CA GLU A 346 -3.53 7.82 11.05
C GLU A 346 -2.05 7.68 11.45
N ILE A 347 -1.76 7.01 12.56
CA ILE A 347 -0.38 6.79 13.02
C ILE A 347 0.45 6.08 11.95
N ALA A 348 -0.07 4.98 11.39
CA ALA A 348 0.65 4.21 10.40
C ALA A 348 0.93 5.02 9.13
N THR A 349 -0.05 5.82 8.67
CA THR A 349 0.08 6.63 7.45
C THR A 349 1.01 7.81 7.62
N VAL A 350 0.96 8.50 8.77
CA VAL A 350 1.86 9.61 9.12
C VAL A 350 3.30 9.12 9.24
N LEU A 351 3.55 8.02 9.98
CA LEU A 351 4.89 7.43 10.09
C LEU A 351 5.45 7.04 8.72
N SER A 352 4.61 6.48 7.85
CA SER A 352 5.02 6.13 6.49
C SER A 352 5.39 7.35 5.66
N PHE A 353 4.73 8.50 5.86
CA PHE A 353 5.10 9.74 5.19
C PHE A 353 6.43 10.30 5.70
N ILE A 354 6.61 10.36 7.02
CA ILE A 354 7.84 10.88 7.65
C ILE A 354 9.07 10.06 7.22
N THR A 355 8.92 8.76 7.04
CA THR A 355 10.02 7.88 6.62
C THR A 355 10.26 7.85 5.11
N ALA A 356 9.31 8.34 4.31
CA ALA A 356 9.37 8.31 2.85
C ALA A 356 10.61 9.02 2.26
N PRO A 357 11.07 10.21 2.74
CA PRO A 357 12.28 10.85 2.23
C PRO A 357 13.54 9.99 2.36
N PHE A 358 13.65 9.22 3.45
CA PHE A 358 14.76 8.30 3.66
C PHE A 358 14.81 7.21 2.58
N TYR A 359 13.68 6.54 2.33
CA TYR A 359 13.59 5.53 1.27
C TYR A 359 13.82 6.12 -0.12
N ALA A 360 13.25 7.30 -0.38
CA ALA A 360 13.43 8.00 -1.64
C ALA A 360 14.91 8.30 -1.92
N PHE A 361 15.61 8.84 -0.92
CA PHE A 361 17.03 9.13 -1.00
C PHE A 361 17.88 7.88 -1.25
N LEU A 362 17.65 6.81 -0.48
CA LEU A 362 18.42 5.57 -0.62
C LEU A 362 18.19 4.91 -1.98
N ASN A 363 16.93 4.82 -2.42
CA ASN A 363 16.59 4.24 -3.72
C ASN A 363 17.26 5.02 -4.86
N TYR A 364 17.18 6.35 -4.84
CA TYR A 364 17.81 7.19 -5.85
C TYR A 364 19.33 7.04 -5.83
N ARG A 365 19.97 7.18 -4.67
CA ARG A 365 21.41 7.04 -4.52
C ARG A 365 21.92 5.68 -5.01
N LEU A 366 21.17 4.62 -4.75
CA LEU A 366 21.52 3.27 -5.16
C LEU A 366 21.53 3.11 -6.69
N VAL A 367 20.46 3.58 -7.36
CA VAL A 367 20.33 3.38 -8.83
C VAL A 367 21.24 4.27 -9.67
N ILE A 368 21.80 5.36 -9.10
CA ILE A 368 22.83 6.16 -9.78
C ILE A 368 24.25 5.71 -9.44
N SER A 369 24.43 4.81 -8.45
CA SER A 369 25.74 4.34 -8.01
C SER A 369 26.38 3.39 -9.01
N ASN A 370 27.66 3.05 -8.76
CA ASN A 370 28.42 2.04 -9.53
C ASN A 370 27.88 0.60 -9.36
N GLN A 371 26.95 0.37 -8.42
CA GLN A 371 26.31 -0.93 -8.30
C GLN A 371 25.29 -1.20 -9.42
N MET A 372 24.79 -0.15 -10.07
CA MET A 372 23.84 -0.24 -11.16
C MET A 372 24.56 -0.22 -12.51
N PRO A 373 24.36 -1.24 -13.37
CA PRO A 373 24.94 -1.23 -14.72
C PRO A 373 24.46 -0.02 -15.52
N GLU A 374 25.36 0.63 -16.26
CA GLU A 374 25.11 1.91 -16.96
C GLU A 374 23.84 1.90 -17.82
N LYS A 375 23.61 0.83 -18.59
CA LYS A 375 22.44 0.69 -19.46
C LYS A 375 21.08 0.67 -18.74
N PHE A 376 21.08 0.44 -17.42
CA PHE A 376 19.87 0.39 -16.60
C PHE A 376 19.73 1.57 -15.65
N LYS A 377 20.72 2.49 -15.63
CA LYS A 377 20.61 3.73 -14.86
C LYS A 377 19.41 4.57 -15.33
N PRO A 378 18.76 5.32 -14.43
CA PRO A 378 17.66 6.20 -14.81
C PRO A 378 18.13 7.28 -15.79
N ASN A 379 17.28 7.59 -16.79
CA ASN A 379 17.52 8.67 -17.74
C ASN A 379 17.41 10.06 -17.06
N LYS A 380 17.72 11.13 -17.81
CA LYS A 380 17.73 12.50 -17.28
C LYS A 380 16.37 12.91 -16.68
N PHE A 381 15.27 12.58 -17.35
CA PHE A 381 13.93 12.88 -16.87
C PHE A 381 13.64 12.23 -15.52
N MET A 382 13.90 10.92 -15.39
CA MET A 382 13.70 10.17 -14.14
C MET A 382 14.59 10.69 -13.01
N ARG A 383 15.80 11.16 -13.31
CA ARG A 383 16.69 11.78 -12.29
C ARG A 383 16.15 13.11 -11.81
N ILE A 384 15.67 13.97 -12.71
CA ILE A 384 15.03 15.25 -12.35
C ILE A 384 13.79 14.97 -11.48
N LEU A 385 12.92 14.06 -11.92
CA LEU A 385 11.72 13.70 -11.19
C LEU A 385 12.05 13.13 -9.79
N SER A 386 13.14 12.35 -9.66
CA SER A 386 13.58 11.84 -8.35
C SER A 386 14.05 12.95 -7.43
N VAL A 387 14.86 13.88 -7.94
CA VAL A 387 15.34 15.00 -7.11
C VAL A 387 14.15 15.88 -6.66
N SER A 388 13.25 16.22 -7.59
CA SER A 388 12.03 16.97 -7.26
C SER A 388 11.14 16.21 -6.26
N GLY A 389 11.02 14.90 -6.41
CA GLY A 389 10.29 14.05 -5.47
C GLY A 389 10.90 14.02 -4.08
N ILE A 390 12.22 13.94 -3.95
CA ILE A 390 12.93 14.02 -2.66
C ILE A 390 12.68 15.38 -2.00
N ILE A 391 12.83 16.48 -2.77
CA ILE A 391 12.57 17.84 -2.26
C ILE A 391 11.12 17.96 -1.78
N PHE A 392 10.15 17.50 -2.58
CA PHE A 392 8.74 17.50 -2.21
C PHE A 392 8.48 16.75 -0.90
N LEU A 393 8.94 15.51 -0.79
CA LEU A 393 8.74 14.69 0.40
C LEU A 393 9.41 15.32 1.64
N LEU A 394 10.63 15.85 1.51
CA LEU A 394 11.35 16.55 2.59
C LEU A 394 10.61 17.81 3.02
N SER A 395 10.19 18.66 2.07
CA SER A 395 9.51 19.92 2.36
C SER A 395 8.21 19.70 3.14
N PHE A 396 7.40 18.74 2.73
CA PHE A 396 6.17 18.38 3.45
C PHE A 396 6.44 17.74 4.81
N THR A 397 7.46 16.86 4.92
CA THR A 397 7.83 16.24 6.20
C THR A 397 8.33 17.30 7.19
N ILE A 398 9.22 18.21 6.77
CA ILE A 398 9.71 19.28 7.61
C ILE A 398 8.59 20.24 8.00
N GLY A 399 7.75 20.64 7.03
CA GLY A 399 6.59 21.51 7.28
C GLY A 399 5.60 20.91 8.28
N TYR A 400 5.40 19.59 8.25
CA TYR A 400 4.59 18.88 9.23
C TYR A 400 5.24 18.90 10.64
N LEU A 401 6.55 18.55 10.73
CA LEU A 401 7.26 18.50 12.01
C LEU A 401 7.41 19.86 12.70
N ILE A 402 7.38 20.97 11.94
CA ILE A 402 7.42 22.33 12.52
C ILE A 402 6.04 22.75 13.05
N LYS A 403 4.94 22.18 12.52
CA LYS A 403 3.56 22.55 12.93
C LYS A 403 3.00 21.69 14.06
N ILE A 404 3.65 20.57 14.41
CA ILE A 404 3.38 19.79 15.62
C ILE A 404 4.12 20.43 16.80
#